data_521dec660c5a75e1d32bbc39bc418f15
#
_entry.id   521dec660c5a75e1d32bbc39bc418f15
#
_cell.length_a   1.000
_cell.length_b   1.000
_cell.length_c   1.000
_cell.angle_alpha   90.00
_cell.angle_beta   90.00
_cell.angle_gamma   90.00
#
_symmetry.space_group_name_H-M   'P 1'
#
loop_
_entity.id
_entity.type
_entity.pdbx_description
1 polymer ?
#
loop_
_entity_poly.entity_id
_entity_poly.type
_entity_poly.pdbx_seq_one_letter_code
_entity_poly.pdbx_strand_id
1 'polypeptide(L)'
;VAEGKWKAYLPAIISMIMLLLGLAADFWLKLPFFSGAVRVVWYLLAYIPVAWPVIKEGWRAVKGGDFFTEFTLMALATVGAFGIGQYPEGVAVMLFYAIGELFQGAAVRSAKSNIKALLDMRPSSAHVYRNNAYHIVKPQTVEVGETIQIKAGEKVPLDGEMISKASSFNTAALTG
;
A
#
# COMPACT_ATOMS: atom_id res chain seq x y z
N VAL A 1 8.97 5.77 -11.67
CA VAL A 1 8.42 5.06 -10.49
C VAL A 1 8.14 6.02 -9.32
N ALA A 2 8.76 7.20 -9.24
CA ALA A 2 8.56 8.18 -8.17
C ALA A 2 7.30 9.05 -8.34
N GLU A 3 6.92 9.38 -9.56
CA GLU A 3 5.77 10.27 -9.84
C GLU A 3 4.40 9.74 -9.39
N GLY A 4 4.22 8.42 -9.33
CA GLY A 4 2.95 7.81 -8.90
C GLY A 4 2.68 7.91 -7.39
N LYS A 5 3.73 7.98 -6.56
CA LYS A 5 3.58 8.01 -5.10
C LYS A 5 3.05 9.34 -4.59
N TRP A 6 3.54 10.46 -5.14
CA TRP A 6 3.10 11.80 -4.73
C TRP A 6 1.62 12.07 -4.98
N LYS A 7 1.06 11.54 -6.07
CA LYS A 7 -0.37 11.69 -6.38
C LYS A 7 -1.29 11.11 -5.31
N ALA A 8 -0.85 10.08 -4.60
CA ALA A 8 -1.64 9.48 -3.52
C ALA A 8 -1.69 10.36 -2.25
N TYR A 9 -0.65 11.17 -2.00
CA TYR A 9 -0.60 12.05 -0.84
C TYR A 9 -1.22 13.43 -1.09
N LEU A 10 -1.37 13.81 -2.35
CA LEU A 10 -1.83 15.15 -2.76
C LEU A 10 -3.19 15.55 -2.15
N PRO A 11 -4.23 14.68 -2.14
CA PRO A 11 -5.51 15.02 -1.51
C PRO A 11 -5.39 15.33 -0.01
N ALA A 12 -4.60 14.54 0.71
CA ALA A 12 -4.38 14.73 2.15
C ALA A 12 -3.60 16.03 2.42
N ILE A 13 -2.60 16.35 1.59
CA ILE A 13 -1.82 17.59 1.72
C ILE A 13 -2.71 18.82 1.46
N ILE A 14 -3.51 18.80 0.41
CA ILE A 14 -4.44 19.90 0.09
C ILE A 14 -5.43 20.09 1.23
N SER A 15 -6.07 19.03 1.69
CA SER A 15 -7.03 19.07 2.79
C SER A 15 -6.38 19.59 4.09
N MET A 16 -5.15 19.15 4.41
CA MET A 16 -4.40 19.62 5.57
C MET A 16 -4.14 21.12 5.52
N ILE A 17 -3.65 21.61 4.38
CA ILE A 17 -3.37 23.04 4.20
C ILE A 17 -4.67 23.86 4.34
N MET A 18 -5.73 23.42 3.69
CA MET A 18 -7.02 24.12 3.75
C MET A 18 -7.63 24.11 5.15
N LEU A 19 -7.50 22.99 5.88
CA LEU A 19 -7.93 22.87 7.27
C LEU A 19 -7.18 23.85 8.17
N LEU A 20 -5.85 23.90 8.06
CA LEU A 20 -5.02 24.79 8.87
C LEU A 20 -5.31 26.27 8.57
N LEU A 21 -5.49 26.62 7.30
CA LEU A 21 -5.87 27.99 6.91
C LEU A 21 -7.27 28.34 7.42
N GLY A 22 -8.23 27.42 7.37
CA GLY A 22 -9.57 27.60 7.90
C GLY A 22 -9.57 27.80 9.40
N LEU A 23 -8.81 26.99 10.14
CA LEU A 23 -8.63 27.14 11.59
C LEU A 23 -7.96 28.47 11.96
N ALA A 24 -6.95 28.88 11.19
CA ALA A 24 -6.32 30.20 11.39
C ALA A 24 -7.32 31.34 11.17
N ALA A 25 -8.17 31.26 10.14
CA ALA A 25 -9.20 32.26 9.86
C ALA A 25 -10.29 32.30 10.94
N ASP A 26 -10.72 31.11 11.46
CA ASP A 26 -11.76 30.99 12.50
C ASP A 26 -11.28 31.46 13.87
N PHE A 27 -10.10 30.97 14.32
CA PHE A 27 -9.69 31.10 15.72
C PHE A 27 -8.67 32.21 15.96
N TRP A 28 -7.71 32.43 15.03
CA TRP A 28 -6.65 33.41 15.22
C TRP A 28 -6.95 34.76 14.60
N LEU A 29 -7.32 34.76 13.32
CA LEU A 29 -7.55 36.01 12.59
C LEU A 29 -8.98 36.55 12.80
N LYS A 30 -9.93 35.67 13.21
CA LYS A 30 -11.35 36.01 13.44
C LYS A 30 -11.92 36.91 12.34
N LEU A 31 -11.69 36.48 11.07
CA LEU A 31 -12.04 37.30 9.92
C LEU A 31 -13.57 37.48 9.83
N PRO A 32 -14.08 38.72 9.77
CA PRO A 32 -15.52 38.97 9.79
C PRO A 32 -16.27 38.34 8.61
N PHE A 33 -15.60 38.19 7.47
CA PHE A 33 -16.19 37.58 6.28
C PHE A 33 -16.16 36.05 6.31
N PHE A 34 -15.35 35.44 7.20
CA PHE A 34 -15.23 34.00 7.32
C PHE A 34 -16.30 33.43 8.24
N SER A 35 -17.58 33.62 7.86
CA SER A 35 -18.76 33.20 8.62
C SER A 35 -19.86 32.72 7.69
N GLY A 36 -20.88 32.07 8.25
CA GLY A 36 -22.03 31.59 7.48
C GLY A 36 -21.65 30.70 6.31
N ALA A 37 -22.14 31.02 5.13
CA ALA A 37 -21.96 30.22 3.92
C ALA A 37 -20.48 30.12 3.46
N VAL A 38 -19.69 31.17 3.64
CA VAL A 38 -18.28 31.16 3.25
C VAL A 38 -17.51 30.12 4.05
N ARG A 39 -17.74 30.05 5.35
CA ARG A 39 -17.14 29.06 6.26
C ARG A 39 -17.51 27.62 5.85
N VAL A 40 -18.78 27.38 5.58
CA VAL A 40 -19.29 26.07 5.14
C VAL A 40 -18.60 25.64 3.83
N VAL A 41 -18.60 26.52 2.82
CA VAL A 41 -18.02 26.24 1.51
C VAL A 41 -16.51 25.95 1.61
N TRP A 42 -15.78 26.73 2.44
CA TRP A 42 -14.36 26.50 2.66
C TRP A 42 -14.06 25.11 3.20
N TYR A 43 -14.75 24.69 4.27
CA TYR A 43 -14.56 23.38 4.87
C TYR A 43 -15.07 22.24 3.99
N LEU A 44 -16.10 22.45 3.18
CA LEU A 44 -16.52 21.49 2.15
C LEU A 44 -15.42 21.28 1.09
N LEU A 45 -14.79 22.36 0.63
CA LEU A 45 -13.66 22.26 -0.32
C LEU A 45 -12.46 21.55 0.31
N ALA A 46 -12.21 21.75 1.60
CA ALA A 46 -11.17 21.00 2.32
C ALA A 46 -11.54 19.53 2.52
N TYR A 47 -12.83 19.21 2.69
CA TYR A 47 -13.33 17.85 2.93
C TYR A 47 -13.32 16.98 1.68
N ILE A 48 -13.77 17.48 0.54
CA ILE A 48 -14.00 16.73 -0.69
C ILE A 48 -12.78 15.91 -1.13
N PRO A 49 -11.54 16.43 -1.19
CA PRO A 49 -10.39 15.67 -1.67
C PRO A 49 -10.12 14.38 -0.91
N VAL A 50 -10.29 14.40 0.42
CA VAL A 50 -10.06 13.25 1.29
C VAL A 50 -11.30 12.37 1.45
N ALA A 51 -12.50 12.94 1.37
CA ALA A 51 -13.75 12.22 1.52
C ALA A 51 -14.13 11.41 0.27
N TRP A 52 -13.77 11.88 -0.91
CA TRP A 52 -14.20 11.26 -2.17
C TRP A 52 -13.86 9.77 -2.29
N PRO A 53 -12.61 9.32 -2.01
CA PRO A 53 -12.27 7.90 -2.03
C PRO A 53 -13.11 7.09 -1.02
N VAL A 54 -13.26 7.61 0.20
CA VAL A 54 -13.99 6.96 1.30
C VAL A 54 -15.47 6.81 0.96
N ILE A 55 -16.11 7.86 0.47
CA ILE A 55 -17.53 7.85 0.06
C ILE A 55 -17.73 6.83 -1.08
N LYS A 56 -16.79 6.77 -2.03
CA LYS A 56 -16.87 5.82 -3.15
C LYS A 56 -16.77 4.37 -2.70
N GLU A 57 -15.87 4.07 -1.76
CA GLU A 57 -15.74 2.71 -1.19
C GLU A 57 -16.97 2.37 -0.32
N GLY A 58 -17.43 3.29 0.53
CA GLY A 58 -18.67 3.12 1.30
C GLY A 58 -19.87 2.85 0.39
N TRP A 59 -20.01 3.58 -0.72
CA TRP A 59 -21.08 3.34 -1.68
C TRP A 59 -21.00 1.96 -2.35
N ARG A 60 -19.79 1.48 -2.64
CA ARG A 60 -19.58 0.13 -3.17
C ARG A 60 -19.96 -0.94 -2.15
N ALA A 61 -19.56 -0.76 -0.91
CA ALA A 61 -19.88 -1.67 0.18
C ALA A 61 -21.40 -1.78 0.41
N VAL A 62 -22.08 -0.65 0.45
CA VAL A 62 -23.56 -0.60 0.57
C VAL A 62 -24.24 -1.31 -0.59
N LYS A 63 -23.77 -1.11 -1.82
CA LYS A 63 -24.29 -1.84 -2.99
C LYS A 63 -24.00 -3.34 -2.94
N GLY A 64 -22.94 -3.74 -2.26
CA GLY A 64 -22.59 -5.16 -2.02
C GLY A 64 -23.39 -5.81 -0.89
N GLY A 65 -24.20 -5.03 -0.15
CA GLY A 65 -24.97 -5.49 1.02
C GLY A 65 -24.26 -5.26 2.36
N ASP A 66 -23.05 -4.72 2.36
CA ASP A 66 -22.26 -4.44 3.56
C ASP A 66 -22.52 -3.00 4.03
N PHE A 67 -23.55 -2.83 4.86
CA PHE A 67 -23.96 -1.50 5.36
C PHE A 67 -23.09 -0.99 6.50
N PHE A 68 -22.49 -1.88 7.29
CA PHE A 68 -21.73 -1.53 8.49
C PHE A 68 -20.22 -1.67 8.27
N THR A 69 -19.70 -0.86 7.36
CA THR A 69 -18.25 -0.76 7.13
C THR A 69 -17.68 0.48 7.79
N GLU A 70 -16.36 0.49 7.98
CA GLU A 70 -15.62 1.67 8.44
C GLU A 70 -15.90 2.90 7.57
N PHE A 71 -15.98 2.71 6.24
CA PHE A 71 -16.26 3.79 5.28
C PHE A 71 -17.65 4.42 5.50
N THR A 72 -18.67 3.60 5.75
CA THR A 72 -20.04 4.10 6.00
C THR A 72 -20.14 4.79 7.35
N LEU A 73 -19.46 4.27 8.38
CA LEU A 73 -19.41 4.89 9.71
C LEU A 73 -18.67 6.23 9.67
N MET A 74 -17.53 6.31 8.97
CA MET A 74 -16.76 7.55 8.82
C MET A 74 -17.54 8.60 8.02
N ALA A 75 -18.20 8.20 6.93
CA ALA A 75 -19.05 9.10 6.16
C ALA A 75 -20.21 9.64 7.01
N LEU A 76 -20.88 8.79 7.78
CA LEU A 76 -21.99 9.18 8.66
C LEU A 76 -21.51 10.14 9.77
N ALA A 77 -20.39 9.81 10.42
CA ALA A 77 -19.84 10.64 11.50
C ALA A 77 -19.47 12.05 11.01
N THR A 78 -18.81 12.14 9.84
CA THR A 78 -18.39 13.43 9.29
C THR A 78 -19.56 14.24 8.73
N VAL A 79 -20.54 13.61 8.10
CA VAL A 79 -21.80 14.28 7.70
C VAL A 79 -22.55 14.79 8.93
N GLY A 80 -22.59 14.01 10.02
CA GLY A 80 -23.15 14.43 11.29
C GLY A 80 -22.45 15.65 11.87
N ALA A 81 -21.09 15.68 11.84
CA ALA A 81 -20.31 16.83 12.28
C ALA A 81 -20.65 18.10 11.48
N PHE A 82 -20.76 17.99 10.15
CA PHE A 82 -21.23 19.10 9.32
C PHE A 82 -22.65 19.53 9.66
N GLY A 83 -23.54 18.58 9.95
CA GLY A 83 -24.93 18.88 10.32
C GLY A 83 -25.10 19.67 11.62
N ILE A 84 -24.20 19.48 12.57
CA ILE A 84 -24.18 20.23 13.85
C ILE A 84 -23.29 21.48 13.82
N GLY A 85 -22.72 21.84 12.65
CA GLY A 85 -21.89 23.03 12.49
C GLY A 85 -20.42 22.87 12.90
N GLN A 86 -19.99 21.65 13.22
CA GLN A 86 -18.60 21.30 13.56
C GLN A 86 -17.81 20.94 12.30
N TYR A 87 -17.64 21.94 11.42
CA TYR A 87 -17.01 21.73 10.09
C TYR A 87 -15.54 21.36 10.18
N PRO A 88 -14.69 22.06 10.99
CA PRO A 88 -13.27 21.71 11.11
C PRO A 88 -13.07 20.29 11.63
N GLU A 89 -13.87 19.86 12.59
CA GLU A 89 -13.81 18.52 13.19
C GLU A 89 -14.17 17.46 12.15
N GLY A 90 -15.20 17.68 11.35
CA GLY A 90 -15.57 16.78 10.26
C GLY A 90 -14.46 16.61 9.24
N VAL A 91 -13.79 17.70 8.84
CA VAL A 91 -12.63 17.66 7.95
C VAL A 91 -11.46 16.96 8.61
N ALA A 92 -11.15 17.26 9.89
CA ALA A 92 -10.04 16.68 10.61
C ALA A 92 -10.18 15.16 10.75
N VAL A 93 -11.37 14.67 11.12
CA VAL A 93 -11.64 13.23 11.24
C VAL A 93 -11.41 12.51 9.91
N MET A 94 -11.96 13.04 8.81
CA MET A 94 -11.79 12.44 7.50
C MET A 94 -10.34 12.49 7.00
N LEU A 95 -9.63 13.59 7.31
CA LEU A 95 -8.22 13.75 6.97
C LEU A 95 -7.34 12.74 7.73
N PHE A 96 -7.54 12.58 9.03
CA PHE A 96 -6.79 11.59 9.82
C PHE A 96 -7.07 10.16 9.38
N TYR A 97 -8.31 9.86 9.02
CA TYR A 97 -8.66 8.59 8.42
C TYR A 97 -7.89 8.35 7.10
N ALA A 98 -7.92 9.33 6.19
CA ALA A 98 -7.21 9.23 4.93
C ALA A 98 -5.69 9.07 5.10
N ILE A 99 -5.09 9.74 6.08
CA ILE A 99 -3.68 9.57 6.44
C ILE A 99 -3.42 8.15 6.96
N GLY A 100 -4.29 7.63 7.83
CA GLY A 100 -4.21 6.25 8.33
C GLY A 100 -4.23 5.22 7.20
N GLU A 101 -5.13 5.36 6.23
CA GLU A 101 -5.22 4.52 5.04
C GLU A 101 -3.93 4.56 4.19
N LEU A 102 -3.32 5.74 4.05
CA LEU A 102 -2.04 5.87 3.34
C LEU A 102 -0.92 5.10 4.04
N PHE A 103 -0.83 5.16 5.38
CA PHE A 103 0.15 4.40 6.16
C PHE A 103 -0.11 2.90 6.10
N GLN A 104 -1.36 2.48 6.28
CA GLN A 104 -1.76 1.07 6.17
C GLN A 104 -1.42 0.52 4.78
N GLY A 105 -1.77 1.24 3.72
CA GLY A 105 -1.43 0.85 2.35
C GLY A 105 0.08 0.77 2.11
N ALA A 106 0.88 1.64 2.73
CA ALA A 106 2.35 1.58 2.65
C ALA A 106 2.90 0.34 3.37
N ALA A 107 2.41 0.03 4.57
CA ALA A 107 2.81 -1.14 5.35
C ALA A 107 2.48 -2.45 4.62
N VAL A 108 1.26 -2.58 4.08
CA VAL A 108 0.84 -3.75 3.29
C VAL A 108 1.70 -3.94 2.04
N ARG A 109 2.01 -2.84 1.32
CA ARG A 109 2.90 -2.92 0.14
C ARG A 109 4.30 -3.37 0.51
N SER A 110 4.85 -2.87 1.63
CA SER A 110 6.17 -3.28 2.13
C SER A 110 6.19 -4.77 2.47
N ALA A 111 5.18 -5.26 3.20
CA ALA A 111 5.06 -6.67 3.56
C ALA A 111 4.95 -7.57 2.31
N LYS A 112 4.12 -7.19 1.32
CA LYS A 112 3.99 -7.93 0.06
C LYS A 112 5.29 -7.93 -0.75
N SER A 113 6.05 -6.83 -0.76
CA SER A 113 7.35 -6.76 -1.43
C SER A 113 8.37 -7.71 -0.81
N ASN A 114 8.40 -7.79 0.54
CA ASN A 114 9.29 -8.70 1.25
C ASN A 114 8.95 -10.17 0.96
N ILE A 115 7.65 -10.53 0.98
CA ILE A 115 7.20 -11.89 0.63
C ILE A 115 7.56 -12.22 -0.82
N LYS A 116 7.35 -11.29 -1.75
CA LYS A 116 7.72 -11.50 -3.15
C LYS A 116 9.22 -11.70 -3.31
N ALA A 117 10.07 -10.93 -2.62
CA ALA A 117 11.51 -11.10 -2.64
C ALA A 117 11.95 -12.49 -2.14
N LEU A 118 11.27 -13.02 -1.12
CA LEU A 118 11.51 -14.40 -0.64
C LEU A 118 11.09 -15.45 -1.68
N LEU A 119 9.96 -15.27 -2.36
CA LEU A 119 9.50 -16.17 -3.41
C LEU A 119 10.38 -16.11 -4.66
N ASP A 120 10.88 -14.93 -5.02
CA ASP A 120 11.79 -14.72 -6.14
C ASP A 120 13.21 -15.28 -5.88
N MET A 121 13.50 -15.76 -4.66
CA MET A 121 14.75 -16.50 -4.38
C MET A 121 14.76 -17.89 -5.00
N ARG A 122 13.62 -18.49 -5.37
CA ARG A 122 13.60 -19.77 -6.08
C ARG A 122 13.88 -19.56 -7.56
N PRO A 123 14.90 -20.22 -8.11
CA PRO A 123 15.17 -20.19 -9.54
C PRO A 123 14.00 -20.73 -10.36
N SER A 124 13.72 -20.12 -11.49
CA SER A 124 12.66 -20.54 -12.41
C SER A 124 13.08 -21.70 -13.32
N SER A 125 14.37 -22.03 -13.35
CA SER A 125 14.95 -23.09 -14.20
C SER A 125 16.11 -23.81 -13.50
N ALA A 126 16.34 -25.05 -13.90
CA ALA A 126 17.46 -25.89 -13.52
C ALA A 126 18.16 -26.45 -14.76
N HIS A 127 19.48 -26.53 -14.74
CA HIS A 127 20.26 -27.15 -15.79
C HIS A 127 20.49 -28.63 -15.42
N VAL A 128 19.72 -29.53 -15.99
CA VAL A 128 19.77 -30.98 -15.70
C VAL A 128 20.60 -31.68 -16.77
N TYR A 129 21.43 -32.63 -16.34
CA TYR A 129 22.23 -33.48 -17.25
C TYR A 129 21.41 -34.73 -17.61
N ARG A 130 20.98 -34.77 -18.88
CA ARG A 130 20.26 -35.92 -19.46
C ARG A 130 20.81 -36.20 -20.85
N ASN A 131 20.91 -37.48 -21.24
CA ASN A 131 21.31 -37.89 -22.59
C ASN A 131 22.60 -37.24 -23.06
N ASN A 132 23.61 -37.19 -22.18
CA ASN A 132 24.94 -36.60 -22.47
C ASN A 132 24.93 -35.09 -22.75
N ALA A 133 23.88 -34.37 -22.40
CA ALA A 133 23.75 -32.91 -22.58
C ALA A 133 23.04 -32.25 -21.41
N TYR A 134 23.28 -30.93 -21.24
CA TYR A 134 22.55 -30.14 -20.24
C TYR A 134 21.29 -29.56 -20.86
N HIS A 135 20.17 -29.77 -20.22
CA HIS A 135 18.85 -29.29 -20.60
C HIS A 135 18.33 -28.31 -19.56
N ILE A 136 17.76 -27.20 -20.02
CA ILE A 136 17.08 -26.23 -19.15
C ILE A 136 15.65 -26.69 -18.95
N VAL A 137 15.29 -26.99 -17.70
CA VAL A 137 13.96 -27.48 -17.33
C VAL A 137 13.42 -26.71 -16.13
N LYS A 138 12.12 -26.85 -15.86
CA LYS A 138 11.54 -26.32 -14.61
C LYS A 138 12.01 -27.16 -13.42
N PRO A 139 12.38 -26.58 -12.28
CA PRO A 139 12.85 -27.34 -11.11
C PRO A 139 11.90 -28.47 -10.69
N GLN A 140 10.58 -28.27 -10.84
CA GLN A 140 9.57 -29.25 -10.46
C GLN A 140 9.57 -30.52 -11.34
N THR A 141 10.27 -30.49 -12.49
CA THR A 141 10.35 -31.64 -13.41
C THR A 141 11.66 -32.41 -13.26
N VAL A 142 12.48 -32.04 -12.29
CA VAL A 142 13.72 -32.73 -11.96
C VAL A 142 13.41 -33.87 -11.00
N GLU A 143 13.89 -35.06 -11.31
CA GLU A 143 13.68 -36.25 -10.49
C GLU A 143 14.82 -36.45 -9.48
N VAL A 144 14.51 -37.16 -8.39
CA VAL A 144 15.51 -37.47 -7.38
C VAL A 144 16.60 -38.39 -7.98
N GLY A 145 17.87 -38.03 -7.80
CA GLY A 145 19.01 -38.74 -8.36
C GLY A 145 19.53 -38.16 -9.67
N GLU A 146 18.87 -37.17 -10.27
CA GLU A 146 19.39 -36.47 -11.42
C GLU A 146 20.49 -35.47 -11.05
N THR A 147 21.47 -35.32 -11.95
CA THR A 147 22.56 -34.37 -11.78
C THR A 147 22.19 -33.02 -12.37
N ILE A 148 22.34 -31.97 -11.58
CA ILE A 148 22.14 -30.59 -12.03
C ILE A 148 23.45 -29.82 -12.03
N GLN A 149 23.61 -28.88 -12.95
CA GLN A 149 24.74 -27.95 -13.00
C GLN A 149 24.30 -26.60 -12.46
N ILE A 150 25.10 -26.04 -11.56
CA ILE A 150 24.92 -24.67 -11.03
C ILE A 150 26.19 -23.91 -11.40
N LYS A 151 26.03 -22.81 -12.15
CA LYS A 151 27.15 -21.97 -12.56
C LYS A 151 27.44 -20.91 -11.49
N ALA A 152 28.61 -20.34 -11.52
CA ALA A 152 28.98 -19.24 -10.65
C ALA A 152 27.98 -18.06 -10.79
N GLY A 153 27.43 -17.58 -9.66
CA GLY A 153 26.44 -16.53 -9.64
C GLY A 153 24.98 -16.99 -9.80
N GLU A 154 24.73 -18.27 -10.12
CA GLU A 154 23.39 -18.83 -10.17
C GLU A 154 22.90 -19.23 -8.77
N LYS A 155 21.60 -19.21 -8.59
CA LYS A 155 20.95 -19.70 -7.36
C LYS A 155 20.75 -21.20 -7.44
N VAL A 156 20.88 -21.89 -6.30
CA VAL A 156 20.61 -23.31 -6.18
C VAL A 156 19.09 -23.57 -6.35
N PRO A 157 18.66 -24.34 -7.38
CA PRO A 157 17.25 -24.50 -7.69
C PRO A 157 16.55 -25.56 -6.86
N LEU A 158 17.27 -26.54 -6.31
CA LEU A 158 16.77 -27.71 -5.62
C LEU A 158 17.72 -28.14 -4.51
N ASP A 159 17.21 -28.83 -3.52
CA ASP A 159 18.02 -29.49 -2.50
C ASP A 159 18.77 -30.68 -3.13
N GLY A 160 20.00 -30.92 -2.70
CA GLY A 160 20.81 -32.00 -3.24
C GLY A 160 22.18 -32.13 -2.57
N GLU A 161 22.94 -33.10 -3.04
CA GLU A 161 24.29 -33.36 -2.58
C GLU A 161 25.31 -32.83 -3.61
N MET A 162 26.38 -32.19 -3.12
CA MET A 162 27.42 -31.65 -3.96
C MET A 162 28.36 -32.74 -4.45
N ILE A 163 28.37 -32.96 -5.76
CA ILE A 163 29.26 -33.96 -6.39
C ILE A 163 30.65 -33.37 -6.67
N SER A 164 30.74 -32.04 -6.90
CA SER A 164 32.01 -31.38 -7.15
C SER A 164 32.91 -31.36 -5.91
N LYS A 165 34.26 -31.46 -6.12
CA LYS A 165 35.23 -31.57 -5.02
C LYS A 165 35.25 -30.36 -4.08
N ALA A 166 34.94 -29.17 -4.55
CA ALA A 166 34.82 -27.95 -3.74
C ALA A 166 33.97 -26.93 -4.45
N SER A 167 33.19 -26.18 -3.66
CA SER A 167 32.42 -25.00 -4.10
C SER A 167 32.17 -24.11 -2.92
N SER A 168 31.87 -22.83 -3.15
CA SER A 168 31.44 -21.89 -2.14
C SER A 168 30.06 -21.34 -2.46
N PHE A 169 29.20 -21.24 -1.44
CA PHE A 169 27.84 -20.73 -1.55
C PHE A 169 27.67 -19.51 -0.64
N ASN A 170 26.98 -18.51 -1.15
CA ASN A 170 26.56 -17.39 -0.32
C ASN A 170 25.24 -17.74 0.38
N THR A 171 25.31 -18.00 1.67
CA THR A 171 24.15 -18.36 2.52
C THR A 171 23.61 -17.17 3.32
N ALA A 172 24.13 -15.97 3.12
CA ALA A 172 23.75 -14.78 3.92
C ALA A 172 22.24 -14.50 3.89
N ALA A 173 21.55 -14.85 2.80
CA ALA A 173 20.10 -14.71 2.70
C ALA A 173 19.31 -15.69 3.59
N LEU A 174 19.94 -16.79 4.04
CA LEU A 174 19.33 -17.83 4.87
C LEU A 174 19.75 -17.73 6.35
N THR A 175 20.95 -17.24 6.60
CA THR A 175 21.56 -17.24 7.93
C THR A 175 21.63 -15.83 8.56
N GLY A 176 21.35 -14.78 7.83
CA GLY A 176 21.43 -13.36 8.28
C GLY A 176 22.82 -12.77 8.14
#